data_38fbb2c169f0e1b5752c869ed926d1eb
#
_entry.id   38fbb2c169f0e1b5752c869ed926d1eb
#
_cell.length_a   1.000
_cell.length_b   1.000
_cell.length_c   1.000
_cell.angle_alpha   90.00
_cell.angle_beta   90.00
_cell.angle_gamma   90.00
#
_symmetry.space_group_name_H-M   'P 1'
#
loop_
_entity.id
_entity.type
_entity.pdbx_description
1 polymer ?
#
loop_
_entity_poly.entity_id
_entity_poly.type
_entity_poly.pdbx_seq_one_letter_code
_entity_poly.pdbx_strand_id
1 'polypeptide(L)'
;MIISIAEEYTETITSIVGSEISAIEKLESVIMLHVEITVRNPDALASLNNDWMHLEKEDLKYFLQMRESYEEKFRTIIKKGIADGEIRNYNPEIIIFSMLSTLRTLYLWYGRKPGFTAANLNRNLKDVLLSGII
;
A
#
# COMPACT_ATOMS: atom_id res chain seq x y z
N MET A 1 -4.40 0.35 18.36
CA MET A 1 -4.84 -0.28 17.10
C MET A 1 -4.26 0.43 15.86
N ILE A 2 -4.35 1.74 15.77
CA ILE A 2 -3.78 2.50 14.64
C ILE A 2 -2.27 2.26 14.52
N ILE A 3 -1.55 2.35 15.62
CA ILE A 3 -0.09 2.16 15.64
C ILE A 3 0.28 0.73 15.24
N SER A 4 -0.43 -0.28 15.72
CA SER A 4 -0.11 -1.67 15.38
C SER A 4 -0.32 -1.96 13.89
N ILE A 5 -1.35 -1.39 13.28
CA ILE A 5 -1.58 -1.52 11.83
C ILE A 5 -0.48 -0.79 11.04
N ALA A 6 -0.13 0.43 11.48
CA ALA A 6 0.95 1.18 10.83
C ALA A 6 2.28 0.44 10.92
N GLU A 7 2.54 -0.21 12.04
CA GLU A 7 3.74 -1.05 12.22
C GLU A 7 3.71 -2.27 11.29
N GLU A 8 2.57 -2.89 11.12
CA GLU A 8 2.42 -4.02 10.20
C GLU A 8 2.75 -3.62 8.76
N TYR A 9 2.23 -2.47 8.29
CA TYR A 9 2.58 -1.93 6.98
C TYR A 9 4.08 -1.65 6.86
N THR A 10 4.65 -1.03 7.88
CA THR A 10 6.07 -0.64 7.90
C THR A 10 6.99 -1.86 7.84
N GLU A 11 6.72 -2.86 8.66
CA GLU A 11 7.52 -4.09 8.72
C GLU A 11 7.44 -4.86 7.40
N THR A 12 6.25 -4.96 6.84
CA THR A 12 6.03 -5.72 5.62
C THR A 12 6.69 -5.03 4.41
N ILE A 13 6.53 -3.71 4.26
CA ILE A 13 7.17 -3.02 3.14
C ILE A 13 8.70 -3.06 3.27
N THR A 14 9.23 -3.01 4.47
CA THR A 14 10.67 -3.14 4.70
C THR A 14 11.16 -4.49 4.20
N SER A 15 10.43 -5.56 4.51
CA SER A 15 10.74 -6.90 4.04
C SER A 15 10.65 -7.01 2.52
N ILE A 16 9.62 -6.42 1.91
CA ILE A 16 9.43 -6.43 0.46
C ILE A 16 10.60 -5.73 -0.24
N VAL A 17 10.98 -4.54 0.22
CA VAL A 17 12.09 -3.78 -0.38
C VAL A 17 13.39 -4.55 -0.29
N GLY A 18 13.63 -5.24 0.82
CA GLY A 18 14.84 -6.03 1.05
C GLY A 18 14.87 -7.38 0.34
N SER A 19 13.79 -7.80 -0.30
CA SER A 19 13.75 -9.09 -0.99
C SER A 19 14.41 -9.00 -2.37
N GLU A 20 14.75 -10.16 -2.94
CA GLU A 20 15.46 -10.26 -4.22
C GLU A 20 14.53 -10.51 -5.41
N ILE A 21 13.27 -10.14 -5.29
CA ILE A 21 12.29 -10.26 -6.37
C ILE A 21 12.30 -9.00 -7.25
N SER A 22 11.68 -9.07 -8.42
CA SER A 22 11.60 -7.94 -9.33
C SER A 22 10.78 -6.79 -8.78
N ALA A 23 10.92 -5.60 -9.35
CA ALA A 23 10.12 -4.42 -8.95
C ALA A 23 8.62 -4.67 -9.11
N ILE A 24 8.22 -5.30 -10.21
CA ILE A 24 6.80 -5.62 -10.44
C ILE A 24 6.29 -6.62 -9.40
N GLU A 25 7.07 -7.63 -9.05
CA GLU A 25 6.71 -8.58 -8.01
C GLU A 25 6.61 -7.90 -6.64
N LYS A 26 7.48 -6.92 -6.37
CA LYS A 26 7.39 -6.11 -5.13
C LYS A 26 6.08 -5.31 -5.09
N LEU A 27 5.69 -4.70 -6.21
CA LEU A 27 4.41 -3.97 -6.30
C LEU A 27 3.22 -4.91 -6.12
N GLU A 28 3.29 -6.10 -6.69
CA GLU A 28 2.25 -7.12 -6.47
C GLU A 28 2.13 -7.48 -4.99
N SER A 29 3.26 -7.59 -4.30
CA SER A 29 3.29 -7.88 -2.86
C SER A 29 2.70 -6.73 -2.03
N VAL A 30 2.95 -5.48 -2.43
CA VAL A 30 2.35 -4.30 -1.78
C VAL A 30 0.83 -4.29 -1.97
N ILE A 31 0.34 -4.59 -3.16
CA ILE A 31 -1.10 -4.68 -3.43
C ILE A 31 -1.72 -5.76 -2.55
N MET A 32 -1.10 -6.93 -2.48
CA MET A 32 -1.57 -8.04 -1.64
C MET A 32 -1.64 -7.64 -0.16
N LEU A 33 -0.63 -6.92 0.33
CA LEU A 33 -0.60 -6.43 1.71
C LEU A 33 -1.84 -5.58 2.02
N HIS A 34 -2.15 -4.61 1.15
CA HIS A 34 -3.31 -3.75 1.33
C HIS A 34 -4.63 -4.53 1.27
N VAL A 35 -4.73 -5.46 0.32
CA VAL A 35 -5.94 -6.30 0.19
C VAL A 35 -6.14 -7.16 1.44
N GLU A 36 -5.10 -7.82 1.90
CA GLU A 36 -5.19 -8.70 3.08
C GLU A 36 -5.62 -7.96 4.34
N ILE A 37 -5.02 -6.80 4.59
CA ILE A 37 -5.37 -6.00 5.78
C ILE A 37 -6.80 -5.48 5.65
N THR A 38 -7.20 -5.02 4.46
CA THR A 38 -8.55 -4.52 4.22
C THR A 38 -9.61 -5.59 4.49
N VAL A 39 -9.40 -6.79 3.95
CA VAL A 39 -10.35 -7.90 4.11
C VAL A 39 -10.40 -8.39 5.55
N ARG A 40 -9.23 -8.47 6.20
CA ARG A 40 -9.14 -8.96 7.57
C ARG A 40 -9.74 -8.00 8.58
N ASN A 41 -9.54 -6.70 8.41
CA ASN A 41 -9.96 -5.72 9.41
C ASN A 41 -10.28 -4.34 8.79
N PRO A 42 -11.42 -4.21 8.09
CA PRO A 42 -11.79 -2.93 7.46
C PRO A 42 -12.01 -1.81 8.49
N ASP A 43 -12.48 -2.14 9.70
CA ASP A 43 -12.70 -1.15 10.76
C ASP A 43 -11.38 -0.54 11.25
N ALA A 44 -10.33 -1.34 11.32
CA ALA A 44 -9.00 -0.86 11.69
C ALA A 44 -8.47 0.14 10.65
N LEU A 45 -8.74 -0.11 9.37
CA LEU A 45 -8.36 0.81 8.31
C LEU A 45 -9.19 2.09 8.33
N ALA A 46 -10.46 2.00 8.67
CA ALA A 46 -11.29 3.20 8.88
C ALA A 46 -10.69 4.07 9.98
N SER A 47 -10.33 3.48 11.11
CA SER A 47 -9.68 4.19 12.22
C SER A 47 -8.35 4.80 11.79
N LEU A 48 -7.52 4.03 11.10
CA LEU A 48 -6.20 4.49 10.64
C LEU A 48 -6.32 5.69 9.69
N ASN A 49 -7.31 5.70 8.81
CA ASN A 49 -7.47 6.76 7.83
C ASN A 49 -8.23 7.98 8.36
N ASN A 50 -9.10 7.80 9.34
CA ASN A 50 -9.97 8.87 9.84
C ASN A 50 -9.55 9.45 11.19
N ASP A 51 -8.87 8.68 12.03
CA ASP A 51 -8.59 9.06 13.41
C ASP A 51 -7.13 9.30 13.74
N TRP A 52 -6.21 9.09 12.78
CA TRP A 52 -4.77 9.21 13.03
C TRP A 52 -4.36 10.58 13.61
N MET A 53 -5.05 11.64 13.20
CA MET A 53 -4.76 13.01 13.64
C MET A 53 -5.12 13.25 15.11
N HIS A 54 -5.88 12.35 15.72
CA HIS A 54 -6.27 12.43 17.12
C HIS A 54 -5.35 11.62 18.05
N LEU A 55 -4.28 11.03 17.52
CA LEU A 55 -3.30 10.31 18.33
C LEU A 55 -2.59 11.26 19.30
N GLU A 56 -2.18 10.72 20.45
CA GLU A 56 -1.34 11.44 21.40
C GLU A 56 -0.04 11.91 20.73
N LYS A 57 0.54 12.99 21.21
CA LYS A 57 1.66 13.70 20.57
C LYS A 57 2.81 12.76 20.15
N GLU A 58 3.22 11.86 21.03
CA GLU A 58 4.31 10.93 20.76
C GLU A 58 3.94 9.88 19.71
N ASP A 59 2.74 9.34 19.85
CA ASP A 59 2.18 8.36 18.90
C ASP A 59 1.95 8.99 17.54
N LEU A 60 1.49 10.24 17.51
CA LEU A 60 1.29 10.97 16.27
C LEU A 60 2.63 11.15 15.53
N LYS A 61 3.67 11.53 16.25
CA LYS A 61 5.00 11.69 15.66
C LYS A 61 5.50 10.36 15.08
N TYR A 62 5.34 9.28 15.81
CA TYR A 62 5.74 7.94 15.38
C TYR A 62 4.95 7.50 14.15
N PHE A 63 3.63 7.72 14.17
CA PHE A 63 2.76 7.40 13.03
C PHE A 63 3.20 8.14 11.76
N LEU A 64 3.46 9.44 11.86
CA LEU A 64 3.88 10.24 10.72
C LEU A 64 5.25 9.81 10.19
N GLN A 65 6.16 9.42 11.06
CA GLN A 65 7.45 8.88 10.65
C GLN A 65 7.30 7.57 9.89
N MET A 66 6.42 6.69 10.35
CA MET A 66 6.14 5.42 9.67
C MET A 66 5.50 5.65 8.31
N ARG A 67 4.56 6.59 8.22
CA ARG A 67 3.89 6.92 6.97
C ARG A 67 4.88 7.47 5.94
N GLU A 68 5.75 8.36 6.35
CA GLU A 68 6.79 8.91 5.48
C GLU A 68 7.77 7.83 5.02
N SER A 69 8.20 6.98 5.93
CA SER A 69 9.09 5.85 5.63
C SER A 69 8.44 4.88 4.64
N TYR A 70 7.17 4.58 4.81
CA TYR A 70 6.42 3.71 3.92
C TYR A 70 6.40 4.29 2.49
N GLU A 71 6.07 5.57 2.36
CA GLU A 71 6.02 6.22 1.05
C GLU A 71 7.40 6.26 0.39
N GLU A 72 8.45 6.48 1.17
CA GLU A 72 9.82 6.50 0.65
C GLU A 72 10.25 5.11 0.14
N LYS A 73 9.91 4.06 0.86
CA LYS A 73 10.19 2.69 0.43
C LYS A 73 9.40 2.32 -0.82
N PHE A 74 8.15 2.75 -0.90
CA PHE A 74 7.33 2.57 -2.09
C PHE A 74 7.99 3.27 -3.29
N ARG A 75 8.44 4.50 -3.09
CA ARG A 75 9.13 5.30 -4.11
C ARG A 75 10.40 4.59 -4.60
N THR A 76 11.15 3.99 -3.70
CA THR A 76 12.35 3.23 -4.03
C THR A 76 12.04 2.08 -4.99
N ILE A 77 10.95 1.35 -4.72
CA ILE A 77 10.51 0.25 -5.60
C ILE A 77 10.22 0.79 -7.01
N ILE A 78 9.46 1.86 -7.10
CA ILE A 78 9.05 2.47 -8.37
C ILE A 78 10.26 2.95 -9.17
N LYS A 79 11.15 3.69 -8.52
CA LYS A 79 12.35 4.25 -9.18
C LYS A 79 13.27 3.15 -9.69
N LYS A 80 13.45 2.10 -8.91
CA LYS A 80 14.26 0.96 -9.34
C LYS A 80 13.62 0.26 -10.54
N GLY A 81 12.31 0.07 -10.52
CA GLY A 81 11.60 -0.55 -11.63
C GLY A 81 11.71 0.26 -12.93
N ILE A 82 11.68 1.60 -12.83
CA ILE A 82 11.88 2.47 -13.99
C ILE A 82 13.33 2.34 -14.48
N ALA A 83 14.30 2.39 -13.59
CA ALA A 83 15.71 2.28 -13.95
C ALA A 83 16.03 0.94 -14.63
N ASP A 84 15.40 -0.15 -14.18
CA ASP A 84 15.61 -1.50 -14.73
C ASP A 84 14.76 -1.77 -15.99
N GLY A 85 13.91 -0.85 -16.39
CA GLY A 85 13.06 -1.01 -17.58
C GLY A 85 11.79 -1.83 -17.37
N GLU A 86 11.48 -2.24 -16.13
CA GLU A 86 10.26 -3.00 -15.83
C GLU A 86 9.02 -2.10 -15.78
N ILE A 87 9.20 -0.85 -15.39
CA ILE A 87 8.12 0.14 -15.25
C ILE A 87 8.36 1.24 -16.27
N ARG A 88 7.30 1.70 -16.93
CA ARG A 88 7.38 2.81 -17.89
C ARG A 88 7.92 4.07 -17.22
N ASN A 89 8.62 4.88 -17.97
CA ASN A 89 9.25 6.10 -17.48
C ASN A 89 8.22 7.22 -17.27
N TYR A 90 7.32 7.01 -16.30
CA TYR A 90 6.39 8.03 -15.83
C TYR A 90 6.97 8.71 -14.59
N ASN A 91 6.39 9.84 -14.21
CA ASN A 91 6.76 10.50 -12.96
C ASN A 91 6.44 9.56 -11.79
N PRO A 92 7.43 9.17 -10.97
CA PRO A 92 7.19 8.25 -9.84
C PRO A 92 6.11 8.73 -8.87
N GLU A 93 6.01 10.05 -8.64
CA GLU A 93 4.99 10.60 -7.72
C GLU A 93 3.58 10.37 -8.23
N ILE A 94 3.36 10.40 -9.55
CA ILE A 94 2.05 10.11 -10.14
C ILE A 94 1.69 8.64 -9.99
N ILE A 95 2.66 7.74 -10.17
CA ILE A 95 2.45 6.30 -9.98
C ILE A 95 2.08 6.03 -8.52
N ILE A 96 2.85 6.59 -7.58
CA ILE A 96 2.61 6.43 -6.14
C ILE A 96 1.21 6.93 -5.78
N PHE A 97 0.87 8.13 -6.20
CA PHE A 97 -0.44 8.74 -5.93
C PHE A 97 -1.58 7.85 -6.46
N SER A 98 -1.48 7.39 -7.70
CA SER A 98 -2.51 6.56 -8.34
C SER A 98 -2.71 5.25 -7.59
N MET A 99 -1.63 4.57 -7.24
CA MET A 99 -1.69 3.28 -6.55
C MET A 99 -2.14 3.43 -5.10
N LEU A 100 -1.53 4.34 -4.35
CA LEU A 100 -1.85 4.50 -2.92
C LEU A 100 -3.24 5.07 -2.70
N SER A 101 -3.72 5.97 -3.56
CA SER A 101 -5.09 6.50 -3.44
C SER A 101 -6.11 5.38 -3.58
N THR A 102 -5.92 4.48 -4.54
CA THR A 102 -6.79 3.32 -4.72
C THR A 102 -6.72 2.37 -3.53
N LEU A 103 -5.51 2.02 -3.11
CA LEU A 103 -5.31 1.03 -2.04
C LEU A 103 -5.76 1.56 -0.68
N ARG A 104 -5.53 2.83 -0.39
CA ARG A 104 -5.90 3.44 0.89
C ARG A 104 -7.40 3.63 1.05
N THR A 105 -8.17 3.69 -0.03
CA THR A 105 -9.63 3.86 0.01
C THR A 105 -10.39 2.57 -0.26
N LEU A 106 -9.70 1.46 -0.49
CA LEU A 106 -10.30 0.17 -0.75
C LEU A 106 -11.30 -0.25 0.34
N TYR A 107 -10.99 0.04 1.61
CA TYR A 107 -11.86 -0.30 2.73
C TYR A 107 -13.25 0.33 2.63
N LEU A 108 -13.37 1.54 2.02
CA LEU A 108 -14.65 2.22 1.82
C LEU A 108 -15.51 1.48 0.81
N TRP A 109 -14.89 0.95 -0.22
CA TRP A 109 -15.58 0.28 -1.33
C TRP A 109 -15.88 -1.18 -0.99
N TYR A 110 -14.92 -1.89 -0.40
CA TYR A 110 -15.01 -3.32 -0.11
C TYR A 110 -16.24 -3.67 0.73
N GLY A 111 -16.52 -2.92 1.78
CA GLY A 111 -17.66 -3.18 2.67
C GLY A 111 -19.03 -3.00 2.03
N ARG A 112 -19.11 -2.36 0.85
CA ARG A 112 -20.34 -2.08 0.12
C ARG A 112 -20.58 -3.02 -1.05
N LYS A 113 -19.63 -3.90 -1.36
CA LYS A 113 -19.66 -4.77 -2.54
C LYS A 113 -19.51 -6.22 -2.12
N PRO A 114 -20.61 -6.90 -1.81
CA PRO A 114 -20.54 -8.31 -1.45
C PRO A 114 -20.04 -9.17 -2.61
N GLY A 115 -19.46 -10.30 -2.31
CA GLY A 115 -19.00 -11.26 -3.29
C GLY A 115 -17.54 -11.16 -3.70
N PHE A 116 -16.78 -10.15 -3.19
CA PHE A 116 -15.35 -10.07 -3.44
C PHE A 116 -14.58 -10.81 -2.35
N THR A 117 -13.71 -11.72 -2.75
CA THR A 117 -12.77 -12.40 -1.86
C THR A 117 -11.41 -11.70 -1.91
N ALA A 118 -10.56 -11.96 -0.93
CA ALA A 118 -9.19 -11.43 -0.95
C ALA A 118 -8.45 -11.85 -2.24
N ALA A 119 -8.59 -13.11 -2.64
CA ALA A 119 -7.93 -13.63 -3.84
C ALA A 119 -8.38 -12.91 -5.11
N ASN A 120 -9.67 -12.69 -5.25
CA ASN A 120 -10.21 -12.08 -6.46
C ASN A 120 -9.96 -10.55 -6.50
N LEU A 121 -10.02 -9.87 -5.35
CA LEU A 121 -9.60 -8.47 -5.25
C LEU A 121 -8.14 -8.30 -5.62
N ASN A 122 -7.28 -9.14 -5.07
CA ASN A 122 -5.84 -9.07 -5.32
C ASN A 122 -5.54 -9.24 -6.81
N ARG A 123 -6.13 -10.25 -7.46
CA ARG A 123 -5.93 -10.51 -8.88
C ARG A 123 -6.40 -9.33 -9.74
N ASN A 124 -7.61 -8.83 -9.49
CA ASN A 124 -8.19 -7.75 -10.28
C ASN A 124 -7.44 -6.43 -10.08
N LEU A 125 -7.06 -6.11 -8.85
CA LEU A 125 -6.31 -4.88 -8.57
C LEU A 125 -4.91 -4.92 -9.17
N LYS A 126 -4.24 -6.07 -9.14
CA LYS A 126 -2.95 -6.21 -9.82
C LYS A 126 -3.08 -5.91 -11.31
N ASP A 127 -4.07 -6.51 -11.96
CA ASP A 127 -4.28 -6.30 -13.40
C ASP A 127 -4.55 -4.83 -13.72
N VAL A 128 -5.47 -4.21 -12.98
CA VAL A 128 -5.86 -2.81 -13.24
C VAL A 128 -4.73 -1.83 -12.92
N LEU A 129 -4.11 -1.97 -11.75
CA LEU A 129 -3.12 -0.99 -11.30
C LEU A 129 -1.79 -1.10 -12.04
N LEU A 130 -1.40 -2.30 -12.45
CA LEU A 130 -0.10 -2.51 -13.08
C LEU A 130 -0.13 -2.43 -14.61
N SER A 131 -1.28 -2.68 -15.25
CA SER A 131 -1.39 -2.70 -16.71
C SER A 131 -0.97 -1.38 -17.37
N GLY A 132 -1.17 -0.25 -16.71
CA GLY A 132 -0.83 1.07 -17.24
C GLY A 132 0.64 1.44 -17.10
N ILE A 133 1.42 0.70 -16.32
CA ILE A 133 2.81 1.05 -16.01
C ILE A 133 3.83 0.01 -16.45
N ILE A 134 3.36 -1.15 -16.87
CA ILE A 134 4.24 -2.23 -17.38
C ILE A 134 4.61 -1.96 -18.89
#